data_0d352e5ee86caca28fc4821e7636cd65
#
_entry.id   0d352e5ee86caca28fc4821e7636cd65
#
_cell.length_a   1.000
_cell.length_b   1.000
_cell.length_c   1.000
_cell.angle_alpha   90.00
_cell.angle_beta   90.00
_cell.angle_gamma   90.00
#
_symmetry.space_group_name_H-M   'P 1'
#
loop_
_entity.id
_entity.type
_entity.pdbx_description
1 polymer ?
#
loop_
_entity_poly.entity_id
_entity_poly.type
_entity_poly.pdbx_seq_one_letter_code
_entity_poly.pdbx_strand_id
1 'polypeptide(L)'
;MKNLILFAFIISSGCCHSQKNVASTVNKETTIPACVTKLIHQFSSEEKQNPPRKIFSYIYKEKKVYYVTAPCCDNFNDLYDENCNLLGHPDGGFTGRGDGNFPDFNETKTHEQLIWADKR
;
A
#
# COMPACT_ATOMS: atom_id res chain seq x y z
N MET A 1 46.05 23.65 -66.20
CA MET A 1 45.48 22.37 -65.84
C MET A 1 44.94 22.54 -64.43
N LYS A 2 43.66 22.89 -64.28
CA LYS A 2 43.04 23.21 -63.02
C LYS A 2 41.86 22.26 -62.84
N ASN A 3 41.98 21.25 -61.93
CA ASN A 3 40.90 20.37 -61.58
C ASN A 3 40.07 21.05 -60.57
N LEU A 4 38.85 21.40 -60.92
CA LEU A 4 37.83 21.95 -60.03
C LEU A 4 37.03 20.76 -59.48
N ILE A 5 37.22 20.44 -58.19
CA ILE A 5 36.48 19.41 -57.55
C ILE A 5 35.25 20.09 -56.91
N LEU A 6 34.08 19.73 -57.42
CA LEU A 6 32.79 20.20 -56.94
C LEU A 6 32.38 19.32 -55.74
N PHE A 7 32.41 19.90 -54.56
CA PHE A 7 31.86 19.23 -53.38
C PHE A 7 30.35 19.45 -53.31
N ALA A 8 29.58 18.37 -53.53
CA ALA A 8 28.16 18.37 -53.35
C ALA A 8 27.88 18.17 -51.84
N PHE A 9 27.33 19.20 -51.20
CA PHE A 9 26.80 19.11 -49.83
C PHE A 9 25.46 18.43 -49.85
N ILE A 10 25.39 17.20 -49.31
CA ILE A 10 24.13 16.52 -49.07
C ILE A 10 23.65 16.95 -47.70
N ILE A 11 22.61 17.79 -47.64
CA ILE A 11 21.91 18.17 -46.43
C ILE A 11 20.95 17.05 -46.09
N SER A 12 21.34 16.21 -45.16
CA SER A 12 20.47 15.18 -44.60
C SER A 12 19.58 15.83 -43.53
N SER A 13 18.31 16.06 -43.88
CA SER A 13 17.28 16.51 -42.96
C SER A 13 16.98 15.42 -41.96
N GLY A 14 17.56 15.52 -40.76
CA GLY A 14 17.22 14.68 -39.63
C GLY A 14 15.82 15.01 -39.09
N CYS A 15 14.85 14.16 -39.36
CA CYS A 15 13.54 14.19 -38.72
C CYS A 15 13.72 13.87 -37.23
N CYS A 16 13.66 14.88 -36.39
CA CYS A 16 13.49 14.69 -34.95
C CYS A 16 12.14 14.03 -34.67
N HIS A 17 12.15 12.72 -34.50
CA HIS A 17 11.00 12.01 -33.94
C HIS A 17 10.94 12.31 -32.44
N SER A 18 10.10 13.27 -32.09
CA SER A 18 9.76 13.53 -30.68
C SER A 18 8.96 12.35 -30.17
N GLN A 19 9.64 11.40 -29.51
CA GLN A 19 8.96 10.39 -28.73
C GLN A 19 8.34 11.09 -27.54
N LYS A 20 7.02 11.30 -27.62
CA LYS A 20 6.22 11.60 -26.45
C LYS A 20 6.32 10.38 -25.52
N ASN A 21 7.10 10.50 -24.47
CA ASN A 21 7.04 9.61 -23.34
C ASN A 21 5.64 9.72 -22.77
N VAL A 22 4.77 8.80 -23.17
CA VAL A 22 3.55 8.53 -22.45
C VAL A 22 4.01 7.96 -21.12
N ALA A 23 4.00 8.79 -20.09
CA ALA A 23 4.12 8.33 -18.73
C ALA A 23 2.97 7.34 -18.52
N SER A 24 3.27 6.06 -18.64
CA SER A 24 2.38 5.01 -18.18
C SER A 24 2.18 5.26 -16.69
N THR A 25 1.01 5.78 -16.37
CA THR A 25 0.51 5.75 -15.00
C THR A 25 0.35 4.26 -14.69
N VAL A 26 1.43 3.68 -14.16
CA VAL A 26 1.34 2.35 -13.56
C VAL A 26 0.40 2.54 -12.39
N ASN A 27 -0.86 2.21 -12.60
CA ASN A 27 -1.75 1.89 -11.51
C ASN A 27 -1.04 0.77 -10.76
N LYS A 28 -0.36 1.13 -9.69
CA LYS A 28 0.22 0.19 -8.75
C LYS A 28 -0.97 -0.53 -8.14
N GLU A 29 -1.41 -1.58 -8.83
CA GLU A 29 -2.35 -2.56 -8.32
C GLU A 29 -1.80 -2.95 -6.95
N THR A 30 -2.52 -2.58 -5.91
CA THR A 30 -2.05 -2.79 -4.54
C THR A 30 -2.15 -4.29 -4.28
N THR A 31 -1.10 -5.01 -4.69
CA THR A 31 -1.02 -6.45 -4.45
C THR A 31 -1.07 -6.68 -2.95
N ILE A 32 -2.13 -7.34 -2.49
CA ILE A 32 -2.27 -7.71 -1.08
C ILE A 32 -1.18 -8.73 -0.77
N PRO A 33 -0.34 -8.52 0.27
CA PRO A 33 0.68 -9.48 0.64
C PRO A 33 0.09 -10.87 0.94
N ALA A 34 0.83 -11.91 0.60
CA ALA A 34 0.39 -13.28 0.81
C ALA A 34 0.05 -13.59 2.29
N CYS A 35 0.74 -12.93 3.22
CA CYS A 35 0.47 -13.09 4.65
C CYS A 35 -0.87 -12.44 5.04
N VAL A 36 -1.23 -11.29 4.47
CA VAL A 36 -2.55 -10.66 4.71
C VAL A 36 -3.67 -11.54 4.11
N THR A 37 -3.42 -12.15 2.95
CA THR A 37 -4.36 -13.12 2.35
C THR A 37 -4.57 -14.31 3.30
N LYS A 38 -3.52 -14.81 3.95
CA LYS A 38 -3.65 -15.88 4.97
C LYS A 38 -4.50 -15.44 6.16
N LEU A 39 -4.31 -14.22 6.68
CA LEU A 39 -5.14 -13.67 7.75
C LEU A 39 -6.63 -13.61 7.33
N ILE A 40 -6.91 -13.16 6.11
CA ILE A 40 -8.28 -13.15 5.57
C ILE A 40 -8.89 -14.55 5.56
N HIS A 41 -8.15 -15.54 5.08
CA HIS A 41 -8.61 -16.94 5.07
C HIS A 41 -8.87 -17.46 6.48
N GLN A 42 -7.95 -17.19 7.41
CA GLN A 42 -8.14 -17.57 8.81
C GLN A 42 -9.43 -16.96 9.37
N PHE A 43 -9.61 -15.65 9.28
CA PHE A 43 -10.78 -14.96 9.80
C PHE A 43 -12.08 -15.40 9.12
N SER A 44 -12.02 -15.74 7.83
CA SER A 44 -13.18 -16.27 7.08
C SER A 44 -13.57 -17.67 7.52
N SER A 45 -12.67 -18.42 8.14
CA SER A 45 -12.95 -19.77 8.67
C SER A 45 -13.42 -19.77 10.14
N GLU A 46 -13.20 -18.66 10.84
CA GLU A 46 -13.65 -18.47 12.22
C GLU A 46 -15.15 -18.12 12.26
N GLU A 47 -15.76 -18.17 13.44
CA GLU A 47 -17.12 -17.68 13.65
C GLU A 47 -17.19 -16.18 13.35
N LYS A 48 -18.28 -15.77 12.68
CA LYS A 48 -18.51 -14.36 12.38
C LYS A 48 -18.56 -13.54 13.67
N GLN A 49 -17.76 -12.49 13.70
CA GLN A 49 -17.71 -11.57 14.84
C GLN A 49 -18.76 -10.46 14.72
N ASN A 50 -19.12 -9.86 15.85
CA ASN A 50 -19.97 -8.68 15.92
C ASN A 50 -19.32 -7.64 16.86
N PRO A 51 -18.85 -6.49 16.31
CA PRO A 51 -18.92 -6.05 14.91
C PRO A 51 -18.05 -6.90 13.96
N PRO A 52 -18.38 -6.90 12.65
CA PRO A 52 -17.61 -7.65 11.67
C PRO A 52 -16.14 -7.19 11.61
N ARG A 53 -15.23 -8.15 11.57
CA ARG A 53 -13.80 -7.88 11.48
C ARG A 53 -13.43 -7.21 10.16
N LYS A 54 -12.47 -6.28 10.20
CA LYS A 54 -11.96 -5.56 9.05
C LYS A 54 -10.43 -5.53 9.06
N ILE A 55 -9.85 -5.41 7.88
CA ILE A 55 -8.43 -5.15 7.70
C ILE A 55 -8.29 -3.87 6.89
N PHE A 56 -7.54 -2.92 7.40
CA PHE A 56 -7.15 -1.70 6.71
C PHE A 56 -5.66 -1.68 6.47
N SER A 57 -5.21 -0.99 5.44
CA SER A 57 -3.81 -0.58 5.33
C SER A 57 -3.68 0.92 5.56
N TYR A 58 -2.54 1.31 6.10
CA TYR A 58 -2.13 2.70 6.33
C TYR A 58 -0.66 2.89 5.99
N ILE A 59 -0.26 4.15 5.82
CA ILE A 59 1.13 4.56 5.93
C ILE A 59 1.32 5.15 7.33
N TYR A 60 2.21 4.56 8.11
CA TYR A 60 2.57 5.00 9.43
C TYR A 60 4.10 5.05 9.57
N LYS A 61 4.66 6.20 9.95
CA LYS A 61 6.10 6.44 10.01
C LYS A 61 6.81 5.99 8.72
N GLU A 62 6.25 6.41 7.57
CA GLU A 62 6.74 6.13 6.21
C GLU A 62 6.70 4.66 5.79
N LYS A 63 6.11 3.78 6.61
CA LYS A 63 5.97 2.35 6.33
C LYS A 63 4.52 1.97 6.12
N LYS A 64 4.30 1.01 5.22
CA LYS A 64 2.99 0.41 5.06
C LYS A 64 2.73 -0.55 6.21
N VAL A 65 1.57 -0.42 6.84
CA VAL A 65 1.14 -1.26 7.94
C VAL A 65 -0.28 -1.75 7.69
N TYR A 66 -0.64 -2.84 8.35
CA TYR A 66 -1.97 -3.44 8.29
C TYR A 66 -2.59 -3.44 9.67
N TYR A 67 -3.76 -2.87 9.74
CA TYR A 67 -4.53 -2.72 10.97
C TYR A 67 -5.74 -3.66 10.93
N VAL A 68 -5.86 -4.51 11.94
CA VAL A 68 -6.91 -5.52 12.06
C VAL A 68 -7.80 -5.16 13.21
N THR A 69 -9.09 -4.95 12.94
CA THR A 69 -10.04 -4.63 14.01
C THR A 69 -10.30 -5.84 14.91
N ALA A 70 -10.41 -5.58 16.20
CA ALA A 70 -10.80 -6.57 17.17
C ALA A 70 -12.24 -7.08 16.94
N PRO A 71 -12.54 -8.31 17.39
CA PRO A 71 -13.89 -8.85 17.27
C PRO A 71 -14.92 -8.13 18.13
N CYS A 72 -14.57 -7.72 19.32
CA CYS A 72 -15.47 -6.97 20.23
C CYS A 72 -14.73 -6.39 21.43
N CYS A 73 -15.33 -5.35 21.94
CA CYS A 73 -15.30 -4.86 23.31
C CYS A 73 -13.90 -4.48 23.79
N ASP A 74 -13.40 -5.10 24.82
CA ASP A 74 -12.12 -4.74 25.45
C ASP A 74 -10.90 -5.42 24.81
N ASN A 75 -11.05 -5.93 23.57
CA ASN A 75 -9.94 -6.51 22.82
C ASN A 75 -9.13 -5.42 22.13
N PHE A 76 -7.84 -5.69 21.96
CA PHE A 76 -6.95 -4.81 21.22
C PHE A 76 -7.15 -4.96 19.70
N ASN A 77 -7.02 -3.87 18.98
CA ASN A 77 -6.82 -3.90 17.55
C ASN A 77 -5.34 -4.14 17.26
N ASP A 78 -5.07 -4.99 16.27
CA ASP A 78 -3.72 -5.43 15.95
C ASP A 78 -3.10 -4.60 14.84
N LEU A 79 -1.82 -4.29 14.95
CA LEU A 79 -1.02 -3.63 13.93
C LEU A 79 0.09 -4.56 13.45
N TYR A 80 0.17 -4.80 12.15
CA TYR A 80 1.14 -5.66 11.50
C TYR A 80 2.00 -4.87 10.51
N ASP A 81 3.24 -5.29 10.32
CA ASP A 81 4.09 -4.81 9.23
C ASP A 81 3.74 -5.47 7.88
N GLU A 82 4.49 -5.14 6.82
CA GLU A 82 4.31 -5.72 5.47
C GLU A 82 4.58 -7.23 5.40
N ASN A 83 5.29 -7.79 6.37
CA ASN A 83 5.60 -9.21 6.49
C ASN A 83 4.65 -9.93 7.45
N CYS A 84 3.62 -9.21 7.94
CA CYS A 84 2.68 -9.66 8.96
C CYS A 84 3.31 -10.06 10.30
N ASN A 85 4.41 -9.41 10.66
CA ASN A 85 4.86 -9.45 12.03
C ASN A 85 3.98 -8.51 12.85
N LEU A 86 3.47 -9.00 13.98
CA LEU A 86 2.72 -8.17 14.91
C LEU A 86 3.65 -7.10 15.50
N LEU A 87 3.33 -5.83 15.25
CA LEU A 87 4.06 -4.68 15.80
C LEU A 87 3.57 -4.34 17.20
N GLY A 88 2.29 -4.51 17.46
CA GLY A 88 1.62 -4.22 18.72
C GLY A 88 0.17 -3.81 18.53
N HIS A 89 -0.37 -3.05 19.48
CA HIS A 89 -1.78 -2.73 19.56
C HIS A 89 -1.99 -1.22 19.72
N PRO A 90 -2.24 -0.48 18.62
CA PRO A 90 -2.29 0.98 18.64
C PRO A 90 -3.51 1.54 19.38
N ASP A 91 -4.57 0.77 19.50
CA ASP A 91 -5.79 1.15 20.21
C ASP A 91 -6.61 -0.08 20.63
N GLY A 92 -7.81 0.16 21.13
CA GLY A 92 -8.63 -0.89 21.73
C GLY A 92 -8.23 -1.19 23.16
N GLY A 93 -8.65 -2.36 23.64
CA GLY A 93 -8.52 -2.73 25.06
C GLY A 93 -9.44 -1.91 25.96
N PHE A 94 -9.41 -2.18 27.26
CA PHE A 94 -10.30 -1.55 28.25
C PHE A 94 -10.19 -0.02 28.28
N THR A 95 -9.00 0.54 28.06
CA THR A 95 -8.77 1.99 28.08
C THR A 95 -8.93 2.66 26.71
N GLY A 96 -9.05 1.89 25.64
CA GLY A 96 -9.05 2.39 24.27
C GLY A 96 -7.69 2.88 23.75
N ARG A 97 -6.63 2.78 24.56
CA ARG A 97 -5.30 3.32 24.26
C ARG A 97 -4.30 2.28 23.74
N GLY A 98 -4.79 1.07 23.49
CA GLY A 98 -3.93 -0.02 23.07
C GLY A 98 -2.92 -0.42 24.14
N ASP A 99 -1.76 -0.87 23.70
CA ASP A 99 -0.64 -1.28 24.55
C ASP A 99 0.29 -0.11 24.99
N GLY A 100 0.00 1.11 24.50
CA GLY A 100 0.76 2.32 24.79
C GLY A 100 2.01 2.53 23.91
N ASN A 101 2.34 1.59 23.03
CA ASN A 101 3.53 1.69 22.17
C ASN A 101 3.33 2.58 20.94
N PHE A 102 2.07 2.91 20.60
CA PHE A 102 1.69 3.65 19.39
C PHE A 102 0.81 4.86 19.72
N PRO A 103 1.21 5.75 20.64
CA PRO A 103 0.35 6.82 21.13
C PRO A 103 -0.06 7.82 20.06
N ASP A 104 0.75 7.93 18.98
CA ASP A 104 0.56 8.84 17.87
C ASP A 104 -0.09 8.19 16.62
N PHE A 105 -0.41 6.89 16.66
CA PHE A 105 -0.89 6.15 15.49
C PHE A 105 -2.15 6.77 14.88
N ASN A 106 -3.15 7.01 15.68
CA ASN A 106 -4.44 7.51 15.19
C ASN A 106 -4.36 8.94 14.62
N GLU A 107 -3.39 9.73 15.06
CA GLU A 107 -3.20 11.11 14.65
C GLU A 107 -2.30 11.24 13.41
N THR A 108 -1.36 10.30 13.24
CA THR A 108 -0.30 10.43 12.23
C THR A 108 -0.42 9.44 11.05
N LYS A 109 -1.24 8.39 11.19
CA LYS A 109 -1.50 7.46 10.09
C LYS A 109 -2.17 8.17 8.92
N THR A 110 -1.78 7.78 7.71
CA THR A 110 -2.31 8.35 6.46
C THR A 110 -2.63 7.25 5.46
N HIS A 111 -3.22 7.61 4.30
CA HIS A 111 -3.51 6.68 3.19
C HIS A 111 -4.34 5.47 3.60
N GLU A 112 -5.41 5.71 4.35
CA GLU A 112 -6.35 4.67 4.73
C GLU A 112 -6.92 3.96 3.51
N GLN A 113 -6.84 2.63 3.51
CA GLN A 113 -7.46 1.80 2.50
C GLN A 113 -8.08 0.56 3.16
N LEU A 114 -9.37 0.33 2.94
CA LEU A 114 -10.02 -0.91 3.34
C LEU A 114 -9.53 -2.05 2.43
N ILE A 115 -8.86 -3.04 3.03
CA ILE A 115 -8.37 -4.23 2.32
C ILE A 115 -9.42 -5.34 2.33
N TRP A 116 -10.07 -5.56 3.47
CA TRP A 116 -11.07 -6.61 3.62
C TRP A 116 -12.05 -6.29 4.76
N ALA A 117 -13.27 -6.76 4.60
CA ALA A 117 -14.29 -6.75 5.65
C ALA A 117 -15.07 -8.06 5.60
N ASP A 118 -15.37 -8.62 6.77
CA ASP A 118 -16.21 -9.81 6.87
C ASP A 118 -17.66 -9.45 6.52
N LYS A 119 -18.12 -9.93 5.38
CA LYS A 119 -19.47 -9.67 4.85
C LYS A 119 -20.47 -10.79 5.07
N ARG A 120 -20.05 -11.84 5.79
CA ARG A 120 -20.93 -12.98 6.05
C ARG A 120 -22.15 -12.63 6.88
#